data_857d862296de12455e49363f75f5f41c
#
_entry.id   857d862296de12455e49363f75f5f41c
#
_cell.length_a   1.000
_cell.length_b   1.000
_cell.length_c   1.000
_cell.angle_alpha   90.00
_cell.angle_beta   90.00
_cell.angle_gamma   90.00
#
_symmetry.space_group_name_H-M   'P 1'
#
loop_
_entity.id
_entity.type
_entity.pdbx_description
1 polymer ?
#
loop_
_entity_poly.entity_id
_entity_poly.type
_entity_poly.pdbx_seq_one_letter_code
_entity_poly.pdbx_strand_id
1 'polypeptide(L)'
;MDKKTLYANIIIDISLEKLDRTFQYLIPEMLADQIHPGTPVEVPFGNGNRHMRGYVVEVTDQPEFDVSRMKSVLRVVREGIPIEGQLIALAAWMRENFGGTMNQALKTVIPVKQKTTEKEKRMIWLKPDAATAKAQLGELQRKHQTARARLMEALLKQSPLPYETVTQKLNIT
;
A
#
# COMPACT_ATOMS: atom_id res chain seq x y z
N MET A 1 -4.56 1.46 37.97
CA MET A 1 -5.45 0.81 36.99
C MET A 1 -4.61 -0.25 36.30
N ASP A 2 -4.87 -1.51 36.61
CA ASP A 2 -4.18 -2.60 35.93
C ASP A 2 -4.52 -2.55 34.44
N LYS A 3 -3.53 -2.24 33.61
CA LYS A 3 -3.71 -2.25 32.15
C LYS A 3 -3.90 -3.70 31.71
N LYS A 4 -5.07 -3.96 31.15
CA LYS A 4 -5.47 -5.27 30.67
C LYS A 4 -4.62 -5.63 29.44
N THR A 5 -3.93 -6.77 29.50
CA THR A 5 -3.19 -7.29 28.35
C THR A 5 -4.18 -7.72 27.27
N LEU A 6 -3.97 -7.30 26.02
CA LEU A 6 -4.84 -7.63 24.90
C LEU A 6 -4.09 -8.51 23.88
N TYR A 7 -4.87 -9.37 23.25
CA TYR A 7 -4.42 -10.32 22.24
C TYR A 7 -5.23 -10.16 20.97
N ALA A 8 -4.61 -10.39 19.84
CA ALA A 8 -5.26 -10.35 18.53
C ALA A 8 -5.25 -11.74 17.90
N ASN A 9 -6.43 -12.24 17.53
CA ASN A 9 -6.59 -13.40 16.66
C ASN A 9 -6.47 -12.92 15.19
N ILE A 10 -5.46 -13.43 14.48
CA ILE A 10 -5.05 -12.92 13.17
C ILE A 10 -5.11 -14.04 12.14
N ILE A 11 -5.73 -13.76 11.00
CA ILE A 11 -5.58 -14.54 9.77
C ILE A 11 -4.38 -14.01 9.00
N ILE A 12 -3.40 -14.87 8.79
CA ILE A 12 -2.17 -14.51 8.06
C ILE A 12 -2.42 -14.65 6.56
N ASP A 13 -1.85 -13.75 5.77
CA ASP A 13 -1.95 -13.75 4.32
C ASP A 13 -1.08 -14.87 3.71
N ILE A 14 -1.50 -16.11 3.92
CA ILE A 14 -0.90 -17.33 3.37
C ILE A 14 -2.00 -18.16 2.72
N SER A 15 -1.81 -18.51 1.46
CA SER A 15 -2.80 -19.30 0.69
C SER A 15 -2.65 -20.82 0.86
N LEU A 16 -2.23 -21.29 2.03
CA LEU A 16 -2.09 -22.71 2.34
C LEU A 16 -3.23 -23.16 3.23
N GLU A 17 -4.04 -24.12 2.77
CA GLU A 17 -5.17 -24.68 3.53
C GLU A 17 -4.78 -25.17 4.94
N LYS A 18 -3.61 -25.79 5.08
CA LYS A 18 -3.10 -26.25 6.38
C LYS A 18 -2.88 -25.13 7.40
N LEU A 19 -2.81 -23.87 6.95
CA LEU A 19 -2.61 -22.69 7.76
C LEU A 19 -3.85 -21.80 7.81
N ASP A 20 -5.00 -22.31 7.33
CA ASP A 20 -6.30 -21.61 7.36
C ASP A 20 -6.92 -21.65 8.77
N ARG A 21 -6.22 -21.01 9.68
CA ARG A 21 -6.66 -20.81 11.08
C ARG A 21 -6.20 -19.47 11.58
N THR A 22 -6.79 -19.02 12.65
CA THR A 22 -6.31 -17.86 13.40
C THR A 22 -5.03 -18.19 14.17
N PHE A 23 -4.18 -17.20 14.29
CA PHE A 23 -2.99 -17.23 15.12
C PHE A 23 -3.06 -16.08 16.10
N GLN A 24 -2.93 -16.38 17.39
CA GLN A 24 -3.01 -15.37 18.43
C GLN A 24 -1.65 -14.70 18.64
N TYR A 25 -1.67 -13.37 18.75
CA TYR A 25 -0.52 -12.51 19.00
C TYR A 25 -0.80 -11.54 20.13
N LEU A 26 0.25 -11.22 20.89
CA LEU A 26 0.18 -10.17 21.91
C LEU A 26 0.07 -8.81 21.18
N ILE A 27 -0.83 -7.96 21.66
CA ILE A 27 -0.91 -6.56 21.23
C ILE A 27 0.00 -5.71 22.10
N PRO A 28 1.08 -5.11 21.57
CA PRO A 28 1.88 -4.16 22.33
C PRO A 28 1.04 -2.97 22.77
N GLU A 29 1.29 -2.47 23.98
CA GLU A 29 0.53 -1.37 24.58
C GLU A 29 0.44 -0.14 23.66
N MET A 30 1.53 0.21 22.97
CA MET A 30 1.59 1.33 22.02
C MET A 30 0.69 1.15 20.79
N LEU A 31 0.21 -0.06 20.52
CA LEU A 31 -0.65 -0.36 19.39
C LEU A 31 -2.11 -0.67 19.81
N ALA A 32 -2.40 -0.71 21.11
CA ALA A 32 -3.70 -1.14 21.64
C ALA A 32 -4.87 -0.30 21.09
N ASP A 33 -4.69 1.02 20.98
CA ASP A 33 -5.72 1.92 20.46
C ASP A 33 -5.87 1.90 18.94
N GLN A 34 -4.93 1.26 18.23
CA GLN A 34 -4.91 1.21 16.75
C GLN A 34 -5.37 -0.14 16.20
N ILE A 35 -5.42 -1.16 17.05
CA ILE A 35 -5.73 -2.53 16.63
C ILE A 35 -7.17 -2.89 17.02
N HIS A 36 -7.99 -3.06 15.98
CA HIS A 36 -9.39 -3.48 16.06
C HIS A 36 -9.63 -4.61 15.05
N PRO A 37 -10.75 -5.35 15.16
CA PRO A 37 -11.14 -6.29 14.11
C PRO A 37 -11.15 -5.60 12.74
N GLY A 38 -10.49 -6.23 11.75
CA GLY A 38 -10.30 -5.69 10.41
C GLY A 38 -8.99 -4.92 10.20
N THR A 39 -8.24 -4.62 11.25
CA THR A 39 -6.97 -3.90 11.11
C THR A 39 -5.93 -4.77 10.40
N PRO A 40 -5.32 -4.28 9.29
CA PRO A 40 -4.20 -4.96 8.67
C PRO A 40 -2.93 -4.77 9.51
N VAL A 41 -2.25 -5.87 9.83
CA VAL A 41 -1.06 -5.87 10.68
C VAL A 41 0.07 -6.67 10.07
N GLU A 42 1.28 -6.42 10.54
CA GLU A 42 2.46 -7.21 10.26
C GLU A 42 2.88 -7.96 11.53
N VAL A 43 3.15 -9.25 11.37
CA VAL A 43 3.47 -10.17 12.46
C VAL A 43 4.65 -11.07 12.12
N PRO A 44 5.45 -11.53 13.12
CA PRO A 44 6.49 -12.52 12.92
C PRO A 44 5.87 -13.92 12.84
N PHE A 45 6.08 -14.63 11.74
CA PHE A 45 5.50 -15.95 11.51
C PHE A 45 6.55 -17.05 11.33
N GLY A 46 6.23 -18.26 11.80
CA GLY A 46 7.09 -19.44 11.69
C GLY A 46 8.36 -19.37 12.54
N ASN A 47 9.19 -20.40 12.47
CA ASN A 47 10.42 -20.48 13.26
C ASN A 47 11.47 -19.42 12.88
N GLY A 48 11.45 -18.95 11.64
CA GLY A 48 12.35 -17.91 11.13
C GLY A 48 11.84 -16.47 11.34
N ASN A 49 10.78 -16.27 12.09
CA ASN A 49 10.19 -14.94 12.35
C ASN A 49 10.03 -14.09 11.09
N ARG A 50 9.60 -14.70 9.97
CA ARG A 50 9.35 -13.96 8.74
C ARG A 50 8.25 -12.96 8.96
N HIS A 51 8.43 -11.74 8.51
CA HIS A 51 7.43 -10.71 8.58
C HIS A 51 6.30 -11.02 7.58
N MET A 52 5.13 -11.29 8.09
CA MET A 52 3.95 -11.64 7.30
C MET A 52 2.83 -10.64 7.57
N ARG A 53 2.07 -10.33 6.53
CA ARG A 53 0.84 -9.54 6.67
C ARG A 53 -0.30 -10.44 7.09
N GLY A 54 -1.24 -9.85 7.83
CA GLY A 54 -2.47 -10.52 8.23
C GLY A 54 -3.54 -9.50 8.60
N TYR A 55 -4.73 -10.01 8.86
CA TYR A 55 -5.87 -9.21 9.32
C TYR A 55 -6.32 -9.67 10.68
N VAL A 56 -6.53 -8.71 11.57
CA VAL A 56 -7.12 -8.97 12.88
C VAL A 56 -8.58 -9.35 12.68
N VAL A 57 -8.99 -10.51 13.15
CA VAL A 57 -10.41 -10.94 13.12
C VAL A 57 -11.10 -10.74 14.45
N GLU A 58 -10.32 -10.77 15.53
CA GLU A 58 -10.84 -10.61 16.90
C GLU A 58 -9.78 -10.00 17.81
N VAL A 59 -10.22 -9.20 18.79
CA VAL A 59 -9.39 -8.73 19.90
C VAL A 59 -9.99 -9.25 21.19
N THR A 60 -9.18 -9.91 22.00
CA THR A 60 -9.59 -10.54 23.26
C THR A 60 -8.58 -10.26 24.38
N ASP A 61 -9.00 -10.45 25.61
CA ASP A 61 -8.15 -10.42 26.80
C ASP A 61 -7.81 -11.82 27.33
N GLN A 62 -8.30 -12.86 26.63
CA GLN A 62 -8.07 -14.26 27.00
C GLN A 62 -6.96 -14.85 26.13
N PRO A 63 -5.83 -15.30 26.72
CA PRO A 63 -4.81 -16.01 25.98
C PRO A 63 -5.24 -17.45 25.67
N GLU A 64 -5.07 -17.89 24.43
CA GLU A 64 -5.37 -19.26 24.00
C GLU A 64 -4.25 -20.26 24.35
N PHE A 65 -3.05 -19.76 24.65
CA PHE A 65 -1.90 -20.58 25.01
C PHE A 65 -0.91 -19.80 25.89
N ASP A 66 0.21 -20.41 26.24
CA ASP A 66 1.22 -19.82 27.12
C ASP A 66 1.77 -18.50 26.58
N VAL A 67 1.50 -17.42 27.30
CA VAL A 67 1.89 -16.04 26.95
C VAL A 67 3.40 -15.90 26.80
N SER A 68 4.21 -16.68 27.53
CA SER A 68 5.68 -16.62 27.44
C SER A 68 6.20 -17.01 26.06
N ARG A 69 5.42 -17.77 25.30
CA ARG A 69 5.72 -18.25 23.95
C ARG A 69 5.01 -17.45 22.85
N MET A 70 4.17 -16.51 23.25
CA MET A 70 3.36 -15.74 22.32
C MET A 70 4.20 -14.63 21.70
N LYS A 71 4.12 -14.53 20.37
CA LYS A 71 4.77 -13.44 19.63
C LYS A 71 3.88 -12.20 19.63
N SER A 72 4.50 -11.03 19.44
CA SER A 72 3.79 -9.76 19.43
C SER A 72 3.54 -9.27 18.00
N VAL A 73 2.48 -8.50 17.81
CA VAL A 73 2.27 -7.71 16.60
C VAL A 73 3.41 -6.72 16.44
N LEU A 74 3.99 -6.63 15.23
CA LEU A 74 5.10 -5.73 14.96
C LEU A 74 4.64 -4.30 14.67
N ARG A 75 3.65 -4.16 13.82
CA ARG A 75 3.10 -2.85 13.44
C ARG A 75 1.74 -2.97 12.74
N VAL A 76 1.00 -1.88 12.72
CA VAL A 76 -0.17 -1.69 11.86
C VAL A 76 0.30 -1.33 10.45
N VAL A 77 -0.30 -1.95 9.43
CA VAL A 77 0.02 -1.67 8.01
C VAL A 77 -0.83 -0.49 7.54
N ARG A 78 -0.27 0.72 7.57
CA ARG A 78 -0.98 1.97 7.22
C ARG A 78 -1.47 2.01 5.77
N GLU A 79 -0.77 1.34 4.86
CA GLU A 79 -1.14 1.23 3.44
C GLU A 79 -2.22 0.16 3.19
N GLY A 80 -2.55 -0.65 4.20
CA GLY A 80 -3.61 -1.64 4.15
C GLY A 80 -5.00 -0.96 4.19
N ILE A 81 -5.99 -1.59 3.56
CA ILE A 81 -7.39 -1.20 3.73
C ILE A 81 -7.90 -1.92 4.98
N PRO A 82 -8.38 -1.20 6.01
CA PRO A 82 -9.05 -1.85 7.12
C PRO A 82 -10.33 -2.51 6.61
N ILE A 83 -10.64 -3.69 7.13
CA ILE A 83 -11.84 -4.43 6.76
C ILE A 83 -12.91 -4.14 7.81
N GLU A 84 -14.09 -3.72 7.38
CA GLU A 84 -15.22 -3.58 8.29
C GLU A 84 -15.61 -4.95 8.88
N GLY A 85 -16.04 -4.98 10.14
CA GLY A 85 -16.42 -6.22 10.83
C GLY A 85 -17.48 -7.02 10.09
N GLN A 86 -18.40 -6.36 9.39
CA GLN A 86 -19.41 -7.00 8.56
C GLN A 86 -18.80 -7.80 7.39
N LEU A 87 -17.71 -7.31 6.81
CA LEU A 87 -17.00 -8.01 5.74
C LEU A 87 -16.23 -9.22 6.27
N ILE A 88 -15.75 -9.17 7.49
CA ILE A 88 -15.14 -10.35 8.16
C ILE A 88 -16.21 -11.43 8.37
N ALA A 89 -17.40 -11.05 8.87
CA ALA A 89 -18.52 -11.97 9.05
C ALA A 89 -18.98 -12.56 7.69
N LEU A 90 -19.03 -11.73 6.63
CA LEU A 90 -19.33 -12.20 5.27
C LEU A 90 -18.29 -13.20 4.77
N ALA A 91 -17.00 -12.93 4.98
CA ALA A 91 -15.93 -13.84 4.58
C ALA A 91 -16.03 -15.19 5.33
N ALA A 92 -16.33 -15.17 6.62
CA ALA A 92 -16.56 -16.38 7.42
C ALA A 92 -17.74 -17.18 6.87
N TRP A 93 -18.86 -16.51 6.61
CA TRP A 93 -20.06 -17.13 6.01
C TRP A 93 -19.76 -17.73 4.63
N MET A 94 -19.00 -17.00 3.78
CA MET A 94 -18.61 -17.52 2.47
C MET A 94 -17.79 -18.80 2.59
N ARG A 95 -16.81 -18.83 3.52
CA ARG A 95 -15.99 -20.02 3.74
C ARG A 95 -16.83 -21.22 4.17
N GLU A 96 -17.79 -21.01 5.07
CA GLU A 96 -18.66 -22.08 5.59
C GLU A 96 -19.61 -22.65 4.51
N ASN A 97 -20.15 -21.79 3.62
CA ASN A 97 -21.16 -22.20 2.66
C ASN A 97 -20.61 -22.61 1.29
N PHE A 98 -19.46 -22.08 0.90
CA PHE A 98 -18.86 -22.32 -0.43
C PHE A 98 -17.51 -23.01 -0.38
N GLY A 99 -16.97 -23.23 0.81
CA GLY A 99 -15.62 -23.80 0.99
C GLY A 99 -14.50 -22.80 0.70
N GLY A 100 -13.28 -23.32 0.59
CA GLY A 100 -12.08 -22.50 0.45
C GLY A 100 -11.51 -22.05 1.78
N THR A 101 -10.52 -21.15 1.73
CA THR A 101 -9.85 -20.64 2.92
C THR A 101 -10.41 -19.29 3.36
N MET A 102 -10.31 -18.99 4.65
CA MET A 102 -10.68 -17.67 5.19
C MET A 102 -9.89 -16.54 4.50
N ASN A 103 -8.62 -16.79 4.19
CA ASN A 103 -7.79 -15.84 3.45
C ASN A 103 -8.33 -15.55 2.04
N GLN A 104 -8.79 -16.59 1.31
CA GLN A 104 -9.42 -16.41 -0.01
C GLN A 104 -10.73 -15.63 0.11
N ALA A 105 -11.57 -15.97 1.08
CA ALA A 105 -12.81 -15.27 1.35
C ALA A 105 -12.57 -13.79 1.71
N LEU A 106 -11.63 -13.50 2.60
CA LEU A 106 -11.24 -12.13 2.93
C LEU A 106 -10.74 -11.35 1.71
N LYS A 107 -9.91 -11.94 0.86
CA LYS A 107 -9.44 -11.29 -0.38
C LYS A 107 -10.57 -10.98 -1.36
N THR A 108 -11.63 -11.76 -1.32
CA THR A 108 -12.81 -11.53 -2.17
C THR A 108 -13.65 -10.36 -1.69
N VAL A 109 -13.80 -10.19 -0.38
CA VAL A 109 -14.62 -9.13 0.20
C VAL A 109 -13.85 -7.82 0.42
N ILE A 110 -12.51 -7.87 0.47
CA ILE A 110 -11.70 -6.66 0.59
C ILE A 110 -11.86 -5.82 -0.67
N PRO A 111 -12.26 -4.55 -0.56
CA PRO A 111 -12.32 -3.65 -1.71
C PRO A 111 -10.95 -3.61 -2.40
N VAL A 112 -10.93 -3.90 -3.70
CA VAL A 112 -9.68 -3.77 -4.47
C VAL A 112 -9.25 -2.31 -4.36
N LYS A 113 -8.16 -2.05 -3.66
CA LYS A 113 -7.48 -0.78 -3.81
C LYS A 113 -7.17 -0.67 -5.29
N GLN A 114 -7.90 0.14 -6.03
CA GLN A 114 -7.33 0.64 -7.27
C GLN A 114 -5.97 1.18 -6.84
N LYS A 115 -4.90 0.52 -7.32
CA LYS A 115 -3.58 1.12 -7.26
C LYS A 115 -3.70 2.44 -8.03
N THR A 116 -4.09 3.50 -7.34
CA THR A 116 -3.60 4.81 -7.70
C THR A 116 -2.10 4.70 -7.44
N THR A 117 -1.37 4.12 -8.38
CA THR A 117 0.01 4.51 -8.57
C THR A 117 -0.11 6.02 -8.65
N GLU A 118 0.33 6.72 -7.61
CA GLU A 118 0.69 8.11 -7.78
C GLU A 118 1.62 8.07 -8.98
N LYS A 119 1.08 8.42 -10.15
CA LYS A 119 1.89 8.58 -11.34
C LYS A 119 2.90 9.63 -10.93
N GLU A 120 4.16 9.21 -10.76
CA GLU A 120 5.25 10.17 -10.55
C GLU A 120 5.04 11.25 -11.60
N LYS A 121 4.62 12.42 -11.15
CA LYS A 121 4.45 13.56 -12.04
C LYS A 121 5.83 14.01 -12.46
N ARG A 122 6.37 13.37 -13.49
CA ARG A 122 7.64 13.78 -14.09
C ARG A 122 7.46 15.14 -14.68
N MET A 123 8.24 16.10 -14.18
CA MET A 123 8.23 17.48 -14.63
C MET A 123 9.51 17.77 -15.38
N ILE A 124 9.42 18.51 -16.48
CA ILE A 124 10.56 18.95 -17.27
C ILE A 124 10.80 20.42 -16.97
N TRP A 125 12.01 20.73 -16.54
CA TRP A 125 12.43 22.08 -16.16
C TRP A 125 13.36 22.69 -17.22
N LEU A 126 13.20 23.99 -17.46
CA LEU A 126 14.18 24.75 -18.22
C LEU A 126 15.41 25.02 -17.32
N LYS A 127 16.57 24.45 -17.65
CA LYS A 127 17.81 24.68 -16.90
C LYS A 127 18.48 26.03 -17.16
N PRO A 128 18.66 26.42 -18.46
CA PRO A 128 19.31 27.69 -18.76
C PRO A 128 18.40 28.88 -18.44
N ASP A 129 19.02 30.04 -18.24
CA ASP A 129 18.32 31.31 -18.12
C ASP A 129 17.59 31.66 -19.45
N ALA A 130 16.62 32.57 -19.39
CA ALA A 130 15.76 32.87 -20.51
C ALA A 130 16.51 33.43 -21.72
N ALA A 131 17.62 34.16 -21.51
CA ALA A 131 18.42 34.72 -22.62
C ALA A 131 19.18 33.61 -23.34
N THR A 132 19.85 32.72 -22.59
CA THR A 132 20.57 31.58 -23.14
C THR A 132 19.61 30.60 -23.83
N ALA A 133 18.43 30.37 -23.27
CA ALA A 133 17.41 29.49 -23.87
C ALA A 133 16.88 30.04 -25.20
N LYS A 134 16.69 31.35 -25.32
CA LYS A 134 16.31 32.01 -26.58
C LYS A 134 17.40 31.89 -27.65
N ALA A 135 18.68 32.05 -27.27
CA ALA A 135 19.81 31.90 -28.20
C ALA A 135 19.88 30.43 -28.71
N GLN A 136 19.74 29.46 -27.79
CA GLN A 136 19.69 28.02 -28.14
C GLN A 136 18.51 27.69 -29.06
N LEU A 137 17.32 28.28 -28.80
CA LEU A 137 16.16 28.11 -29.66
C LEU A 137 16.47 28.56 -31.13
N GLY A 138 17.13 29.70 -31.31
CA GLY A 138 17.54 30.18 -32.62
C GLY A 138 18.51 29.23 -33.34
N GLU A 139 19.42 28.58 -32.58
CA GLU A 139 20.32 27.56 -33.14
C GLU A 139 19.58 26.28 -33.55
N LEU A 140 18.63 25.81 -32.69
CA LEU A 140 17.82 24.64 -32.98
C LEU A 140 16.94 24.82 -34.22
N GLN A 141 16.41 26.02 -34.41
CA GLN A 141 15.64 26.39 -35.62
C GLN A 141 16.53 26.40 -36.87
N ARG A 142 17.74 26.97 -36.79
CA ARG A 142 18.71 26.96 -37.90
C ARG A 142 19.16 25.55 -38.30
N LYS A 143 19.30 24.66 -37.31
CA LYS A 143 19.67 23.26 -37.52
C LYS A 143 18.49 22.34 -37.88
N HIS A 144 17.30 22.91 -38.13
CA HIS A 144 16.05 22.18 -38.43
C HIS A 144 15.67 21.11 -37.41
N GLN A 145 16.08 21.27 -36.15
CA GLN A 145 15.72 20.36 -35.04
C GLN A 145 14.33 20.70 -34.48
N THR A 146 13.30 20.44 -35.27
CA THR A 146 11.92 20.89 -35.01
C THR A 146 11.33 20.41 -33.68
N ALA A 147 11.60 19.16 -33.30
CA ALA A 147 11.10 18.61 -32.02
C ALA A 147 11.71 19.31 -30.81
N ARG A 148 13.05 19.50 -30.84
CA ARG A 148 13.77 20.20 -29.76
C ARG A 148 13.40 21.69 -29.69
N ALA A 149 13.22 22.33 -30.84
CA ALA A 149 12.80 23.72 -30.92
C ALA A 149 11.41 23.90 -30.31
N ARG A 150 10.42 23.03 -30.61
CA ARG A 150 9.08 23.04 -30.02
C ARG A 150 9.13 22.86 -28.50
N LEU A 151 9.95 21.95 -27.99
CA LEU A 151 10.10 21.74 -26.54
C LEU A 151 10.68 23.01 -25.88
N MET A 152 11.73 23.57 -26.43
CA MET A 152 12.36 24.80 -25.91
C MET A 152 11.38 25.97 -25.91
N GLU A 153 10.60 26.13 -26.95
CA GLU A 153 9.57 27.17 -27.08
C GLU A 153 8.46 27.01 -26.01
N ALA A 154 8.02 25.78 -25.81
CA ALA A 154 7.02 25.47 -24.76
C ALA A 154 7.57 25.75 -23.36
N LEU A 155 8.82 25.37 -23.07
CA LEU A 155 9.47 25.60 -21.78
C LEU A 155 9.76 27.08 -21.52
N LEU A 156 10.02 27.88 -22.58
CA LEU A 156 10.15 29.33 -22.45
C LEU A 156 8.83 30.03 -22.13
N LYS A 157 7.69 29.48 -22.59
CA LYS A 157 6.35 29.99 -22.26
C LYS A 157 5.92 29.59 -20.84
N GLN A 158 6.20 28.35 -20.47
CA GLN A 158 5.81 27.80 -19.17
C GLN A 158 6.83 26.74 -18.74
N SER A 159 7.49 26.96 -17.61
CA SER A 159 8.37 26.00 -16.97
C SER A 159 8.04 25.95 -15.46
N PRO A 160 7.89 24.75 -14.88
CA PRO A 160 8.04 23.42 -15.48
C PRO A 160 6.83 22.95 -16.30
N LEU A 161 7.08 22.00 -17.22
CA LEU A 161 6.03 21.31 -17.98
C LEU A 161 5.89 19.86 -17.52
N PRO A 162 4.63 19.34 -17.37
CA PRO A 162 4.41 17.91 -17.14
C PRO A 162 4.93 17.06 -18.32
N TYR A 163 5.62 15.96 -18.03
CA TYR A 163 6.14 15.04 -19.05
C TYR A 163 5.05 14.53 -20.00
N GLU A 164 3.84 14.28 -19.48
CA GLU A 164 2.68 13.88 -20.29
C GLU A 164 2.29 14.95 -21.33
N THR A 165 2.41 16.23 -20.98
CA THR A 165 2.15 17.32 -21.92
C THR A 165 3.16 17.33 -23.06
N VAL A 166 4.43 17.04 -22.76
CA VAL A 166 5.49 17.00 -23.78
C VAL A 166 5.30 15.82 -24.73
N THR A 167 4.98 14.65 -24.21
CA THR A 167 4.79 13.45 -25.04
C THR A 167 3.49 13.47 -25.83
N GLN A 168 2.36 13.86 -25.20
CA GLN A 168 1.03 13.79 -25.84
C GLN A 168 0.67 15.02 -26.65
N LYS A 169 0.94 16.24 -26.14
CA LYS A 169 0.58 17.48 -26.83
C LYS A 169 1.65 17.98 -27.81
N LEU A 170 2.91 17.85 -27.44
CA LEU A 170 4.02 18.27 -28.32
C LEU A 170 4.51 17.14 -29.23
N ASN A 171 4.05 15.92 -29.03
CA ASN A 171 4.41 14.72 -29.81
C ASN A 171 5.93 14.54 -29.88
N ILE A 172 6.60 14.66 -28.73
CA ILE A 172 8.06 14.56 -28.60
C ILE A 172 8.33 13.31 -27.76
N THR A 173 8.99 12.32 -28.34
CA THR A 173 9.45 11.08 -27.70
C THR A 173 10.92 11.15 -27.32
#